data_b05c6e08532ae89efba671b2e3d639ac
#
_entry.id   b05c6e08532ae89efba671b2e3d639ac
#
_cell.length_a   1.000
_cell.length_b   1.000
_cell.length_c   1.000
_cell.angle_alpha   90.00
_cell.angle_beta   90.00
_cell.angle_gamma   90.00
#
_symmetry.space_group_name_H-M   'P 1'
#
loop_
_entity.id
_entity.type
_entity.pdbx_description
1 polymer ?
#
loop_
_entity_poly.entity_id
_entity_poly.type
_entity_poly.pdbx_seq_one_letter_code
_entity_poly.pdbx_strand_id
1 'polypeptide(L)'
;MRLLTPKQVNIVDQYIESLGLPVSHLMEQAGRSVFEVLYRYIQEAKGPKGVLFLSGIGNNGGDALVAARLLTEVPEVIPYVVVCGNPEEGSPLFQQQWKVVHTLEDRITIVTDEMMQSNGNLIPSHILQDVSIVVDGVFGTGFHGELPKRIGSIFEQCREWRSYSDTRTCIAIDIPSGVNGLTGSADISSFKADETITLLAPKVGMLMYPGRQCVGQMTVGSIGYPFPHYALGESDHNWPELYWNNADSLYVEPRSPIAHKGTNGHVYIVGGSPGIYGAPILSAEGALRSGAGKVTILSGTDELDSLRSLSRPEMMIRDSSDVEQLDGNSTVVIGPGGGRRNSDKKHLLQWIQSVTGSHIVVDADGLIAIASDLLLLKYRAYELGKDDYIIVLTPHLGEFSVLTGKSIEEINKDPIGYASEFAKEHGVYVVLKGQPTILATPFGKIYLTTTGNPYMGTGGMGDVLAGIIGSMLNQEQDPMNAINVAIYAHSRAGDIALDDCGPGFTPTEVAQRIGRVLPSMDGYVRMIPL
;
A
#
# COMPACT_ATOMS: atom_id res chain seq x y z
N MET A 1 -4.36 -0.72 -8.57
CA MET A 1 -4.60 0.68 -9.01
C MET A 1 -3.27 1.38 -9.29
N ARG A 2 -3.14 2.16 -10.38
CA ARG A 2 -1.89 2.90 -10.68
C ARG A 2 -1.62 3.98 -9.64
N LEU A 3 -0.35 4.13 -9.24
CA LEU A 3 0.14 5.22 -8.42
C LEU A 3 0.97 6.18 -9.27
N LEU A 4 0.96 7.46 -8.93
CA LEU A 4 1.75 8.48 -9.62
C LEU A 4 2.77 9.13 -8.68
N THR A 5 3.89 9.52 -9.25
CA THR A 5 4.80 10.50 -8.64
C THR A 5 4.31 11.92 -8.97
N PRO A 6 4.68 12.95 -8.20
CA PRO A 6 4.37 14.35 -8.54
C PRO A 6 4.81 14.75 -9.95
N LYS A 7 5.97 14.25 -10.40
CA LYS A 7 6.46 14.49 -11.75
C LYS A 7 5.56 13.88 -12.83
N GLN A 8 5.06 12.66 -12.59
CA GLN A 8 4.16 12.00 -13.53
C GLN A 8 2.79 12.69 -13.61
N VAL A 9 2.29 13.28 -12.52
CA VAL A 9 1.07 14.12 -12.55
C VAL A 9 1.25 15.27 -13.52
N ASN A 10 2.35 16.01 -13.43
CA ASN A 10 2.63 17.14 -14.34
C ASN A 10 2.75 16.68 -15.80
N ILE A 11 3.33 15.51 -16.08
CA ILE A 11 3.41 14.95 -17.45
C ILE A 11 2.01 14.66 -17.98
N VAL A 12 1.13 14.09 -17.15
CA VAL A 12 -0.25 13.80 -17.53
C VAL A 12 -1.02 15.08 -17.83
N ASP A 13 -0.90 16.11 -16.97
CA ASP A 13 -1.58 17.40 -17.18
C ASP A 13 -1.14 18.04 -18.51
N GLN A 14 0.17 18.09 -18.79
CA GLN A 14 0.71 18.61 -20.05
C GLN A 14 0.25 17.79 -21.27
N TYR A 15 0.17 16.47 -21.13
CA TYR A 15 -0.34 15.62 -22.20
C TYR A 15 -1.80 15.94 -22.52
N ILE A 16 -2.66 16.06 -21.49
CA ILE A 16 -4.09 16.37 -21.67
C ILE A 16 -4.25 17.76 -22.29
N GLU A 17 -3.46 18.74 -21.86
CA GLU A 17 -3.45 20.09 -22.44
C GLU A 17 -3.07 20.05 -23.94
N SER A 18 -2.08 19.22 -24.31
CA SER A 18 -1.66 19.05 -25.72
C SER A 18 -2.76 18.48 -26.62
N LEU A 19 -3.74 17.78 -26.03
CA LEU A 19 -4.93 17.30 -26.74
C LEU A 19 -6.00 18.39 -26.96
N GLY A 20 -5.78 19.60 -26.42
CA GLY A 20 -6.68 20.74 -26.56
C GLY A 20 -7.68 20.92 -25.41
N LEU A 21 -7.57 20.18 -24.31
CA LEU A 21 -8.32 20.41 -23.09
C LEU A 21 -7.55 21.39 -22.18
N PRO A 22 -8.06 22.61 -21.95
CA PRO A 22 -7.34 23.59 -21.15
C PRO A 22 -7.26 23.14 -19.68
N VAL A 23 -6.15 23.47 -18.99
CA VAL A 23 -5.94 23.13 -17.56
C VAL A 23 -7.04 23.73 -16.67
N SER A 24 -7.65 24.84 -17.06
CA SER A 24 -8.81 25.42 -16.36
C SER A 24 -10.02 24.47 -16.37
N HIS A 25 -10.20 23.68 -17.41
CA HIS A 25 -11.26 22.67 -17.45
C HIS A 25 -10.97 21.52 -16.47
N LEU A 26 -9.70 21.08 -16.38
CA LEU A 26 -9.30 20.05 -15.42
C LEU A 26 -9.53 20.52 -13.98
N MET A 27 -9.22 21.78 -13.68
CA MET A 27 -9.49 22.41 -12.37
C MET A 27 -11.00 22.45 -12.05
N GLU A 28 -11.85 22.80 -13.00
CA GLU A 28 -13.31 22.78 -12.81
C GLU A 28 -13.82 21.36 -12.49
N GLN A 29 -13.30 20.35 -13.17
CA GLN A 29 -13.68 18.96 -12.89
C GLN A 29 -13.11 18.45 -11.56
N ALA A 30 -11.89 18.83 -11.22
CA ALA A 30 -11.28 18.54 -9.93
C ALA A 30 -12.12 19.11 -8.78
N GLY A 31 -12.41 20.43 -8.81
CA GLY A 31 -13.25 21.08 -7.82
C GLY A 31 -14.68 20.52 -7.77
N ARG A 32 -15.23 20.06 -8.91
CA ARG A 32 -16.52 19.37 -8.95
C ARG A 32 -16.46 18.03 -8.24
N SER A 33 -15.40 17.24 -8.44
CA SER A 33 -15.22 15.99 -7.69
C SER A 33 -15.13 16.22 -6.18
N VAL A 34 -14.48 17.30 -5.76
CA VAL A 34 -14.44 17.72 -4.35
C VAL A 34 -15.84 18.07 -3.87
N PHE A 35 -16.58 18.90 -4.62
CA PHE A 35 -17.96 19.27 -4.30
C PHE A 35 -18.87 18.04 -4.14
N GLU A 36 -18.79 17.04 -5.02
CA GLU A 36 -19.62 15.83 -4.96
C GLU A 36 -19.39 15.02 -3.68
N VAL A 37 -18.14 14.94 -3.22
CA VAL A 37 -17.82 14.29 -1.93
C VAL A 37 -18.35 15.12 -0.76
N LEU A 38 -18.10 16.45 -0.76
CA LEU A 38 -18.61 17.34 0.28
C LEU A 38 -20.14 17.30 0.38
N TYR A 39 -20.82 17.25 -0.75
CA TYR A 39 -22.27 17.19 -0.81
C TYR A 39 -22.82 15.93 -0.10
N ARG A 40 -22.15 14.77 -0.24
CA ARG A 40 -22.52 13.55 0.53
C ARG A 40 -22.42 13.78 2.04
N TYR A 41 -21.29 14.32 2.51
CA TYR A 41 -21.10 14.62 3.93
C TYR A 41 -22.13 15.62 4.47
N ILE A 42 -22.47 16.64 3.69
CA ILE A 42 -23.48 17.66 4.07
C ILE A 42 -24.87 17.04 4.19
N GLN A 43 -25.23 16.10 3.32
CA GLN A 43 -26.52 15.41 3.39
C GLN A 43 -26.65 14.51 4.64
N GLU A 44 -25.54 13.96 5.10
CA GLU A 44 -25.47 13.08 6.28
C GLU A 44 -25.30 13.86 7.59
N ALA A 45 -24.88 15.13 7.52
CA ALA A 45 -24.58 15.95 8.69
C ALA A 45 -25.85 16.30 9.50
N LYS A 46 -25.78 16.06 10.82
CA LYS A 46 -26.82 16.42 11.82
C LYS A 46 -26.46 17.68 12.60
N GLY A 47 -25.93 18.71 11.97
CA GLY A 47 -25.43 19.88 12.67
C GLY A 47 -25.27 21.10 11.76
N PRO A 48 -24.39 22.03 12.13
CA PRO A 48 -24.05 23.17 11.28
C PRO A 48 -23.69 22.70 9.88
N LYS A 49 -24.13 23.43 8.86
CA LYS A 49 -23.86 23.11 7.45
C LYS A 49 -22.77 24.00 6.85
N GLY A 50 -21.99 24.71 7.68
CA GLY A 50 -20.85 25.48 7.21
C GLY A 50 -19.70 24.59 6.78
N VAL A 51 -19.00 24.99 5.71
CA VAL A 51 -17.80 24.35 5.19
C VAL A 51 -16.68 25.37 5.11
N LEU A 52 -15.58 25.12 5.80
CA LEU A 52 -14.42 25.99 5.80
C LEU A 52 -13.36 25.46 4.82
N PHE A 53 -13.01 26.25 3.83
CA PHE A 53 -11.94 25.97 2.89
C PHE A 53 -10.67 26.71 3.30
N LEU A 54 -9.60 25.99 3.53
CA LEU A 54 -8.24 26.49 3.64
C LEU A 54 -7.63 26.46 2.25
N SER A 55 -7.62 27.57 1.56
CA SER A 55 -7.15 27.67 0.18
C SER A 55 -5.72 28.21 0.15
N GLY A 56 -4.79 27.45 -0.41
CA GLY A 56 -3.49 27.97 -0.84
C GLY A 56 -3.64 28.87 -2.06
N ILE A 57 -2.53 29.45 -2.52
CA ILE A 57 -2.51 30.31 -3.72
C ILE A 57 -2.06 29.57 -4.99
N GLY A 58 -1.85 28.24 -4.90
CA GLY A 58 -1.55 27.33 -6.02
C GLY A 58 -2.79 26.73 -6.66
N ASN A 59 -2.58 25.75 -7.55
CA ASN A 59 -3.68 25.08 -8.25
C ASN A 59 -4.61 24.32 -7.29
N ASN A 60 -4.06 23.69 -6.23
CA ASN A 60 -4.87 23.03 -5.21
C ASN A 60 -5.83 23.98 -4.48
N GLY A 61 -5.37 25.23 -4.24
CA GLY A 61 -6.24 26.29 -3.75
C GLY A 61 -7.31 26.68 -4.77
N GLY A 62 -6.98 26.68 -6.06
CA GLY A 62 -7.94 26.88 -7.14
C GLY A 62 -9.06 25.82 -7.14
N ASP A 63 -8.71 24.54 -6.95
CA ASP A 63 -9.69 23.45 -6.83
C ASP A 63 -10.62 23.64 -5.63
N ALA A 64 -10.07 24.11 -4.49
CA ALA A 64 -10.85 24.46 -3.30
C ALA A 64 -11.82 25.62 -3.57
N LEU A 65 -11.40 26.67 -4.29
CA LEU A 65 -12.25 27.80 -4.66
C LEU A 65 -13.39 27.38 -5.61
N VAL A 66 -13.13 26.49 -6.56
CA VAL A 66 -14.18 25.91 -7.41
C VAL A 66 -15.21 25.17 -6.57
N ALA A 67 -14.78 24.31 -5.64
CA ALA A 67 -15.69 23.58 -4.76
C ALA A 67 -16.50 24.53 -3.85
N ALA A 68 -15.87 25.56 -3.28
CA ALA A 68 -16.55 26.57 -2.47
C ALA A 68 -17.63 27.32 -3.28
N ARG A 69 -17.32 27.69 -4.52
CA ARG A 69 -18.27 28.34 -5.44
C ARG A 69 -19.47 27.44 -5.74
N LEU A 70 -19.23 26.15 -6.04
CA LEU A 70 -20.32 25.21 -6.33
C LEU A 70 -21.22 24.98 -5.11
N LEU A 71 -20.69 25.03 -3.89
CA LEU A 71 -21.49 24.91 -2.65
C LEU A 71 -22.46 26.06 -2.43
N THR A 72 -22.27 27.23 -3.06
CA THR A 72 -23.24 28.33 -3.00
C THR A 72 -24.59 28.01 -3.64
N GLU A 73 -24.66 26.97 -4.46
CA GLU A 73 -25.91 26.49 -5.05
C GLU A 73 -26.70 25.55 -4.12
N VAL A 74 -26.07 25.09 -3.01
CA VAL A 74 -26.71 24.20 -2.05
C VAL A 74 -27.41 25.02 -0.96
N PRO A 75 -28.74 24.91 -0.81
CA PRO A 75 -29.48 25.66 0.20
C PRO A 75 -28.95 25.40 1.62
N GLU A 76 -28.93 26.42 2.46
CA GLU A 76 -28.53 26.38 3.88
C GLU A 76 -27.05 26.04 4.13
N VAL A 77 -26.21 25.93 3.10
CA VAL A 77 -24.76 25.75 3.25
C VAL A 77 -24.07 27.10 3.19
N ILE A 78 -23.16 27.36 4.12
CA ILE A 78 -22.35 28.57 4.15
C ILE A 78 -20.90 28.19 3.91
N PRO A 79 -20.34 28.50 2.72
CA PRO A 79 -18.91 28.36 2.47
C PRO A 79 -18.13 29.49 3.13
N TYR A 80 -17.09 29.13 3.90
CA TYR A 80 -16.08 30.03 4.44
C TYR A 80 -14.76 29.77 3.71
N VAL A 81 -14.04 30.81 3.32
CA VAL A 81 -12.74 30.69 2.62
C VAL A 81 -11.67 31.48 3.36
N VAL A 82 -10.62 30.79 3.79
CA VAL A 82 -9.36 31.37 4.29
C VAL A 82 -8.32 31.22 3.21
N VAL A 83 -7.75 32.30 2.71
CA VAL A 83 -6.62 32.24 1.77
C VAL A 83 -5.30 32.21 2.54
N CYS A 84 -4.54 31.16 2.35
CA CYS A 84 -3.25 30.93 3.01
C CYS A 84 -2.10 31.45 2.13
N GLY A 85 -1.97 32.74 2.02
CA GLY A 85 -0.96 33.45 1.23
C GLY A 85 -1.49 34.74 0.64
N ASN A 86 -0.65 35.43 -0.15
CA ASN A 86 -1.07 36.65 -0.85
C ASN A 86 -1.77 36.25 -2.16
N PRO A 87 -3.08 36.53 -2.35
CA PRO A 87 -3.81 36.18 -3.56
C PRO A 87 -3.21 36.73 -4.86
N GLU A 88 -2.55 37.89 -4.79
CA GLU A 88 -1.93 38.55 -5.96
C GLU A 88 -0.71 37.75 -6.49
N GLU A 89 -0.09 36.93 -5.64
CA GLU A 89 1.04 36.06 -5.98
C GLU A 89 0.62 34.66 -6.41
N GLY A 90 -0.69 34.43 -6.49
CA GLY A 90 -1.25 33.13 -6.81
C GLY A 90 -1.00 32.67 -8.25
N SER A 91 -1.11 31.37 -8.49
CA SER A 91 -1.04 30.81 -9.85
C SER A 91 -2.11 31.44 -10.75
N PRO A 92 -1.89 31.49 -12.09
CA PRO A 92 -2.88 32.07 -13.00
C PRO A 92 -4.28 31.46 -12.87
N LEU A 93 -4.37 30.15 -12.65
CA LEU A 93 -5.64 29.45 -12.46
C LEU A 93 -6.28 29.78 -11.12
N PHE A 94 -5.49 29.86 -10.03
CA PHE A 94 -5.99 30.34 -8.74
C PHE A 94 -6.56 31.76 -8.86
N GLN A 95 -5.82 32.68 -9.46
CA GLN A 95 -6.26 34.08 -9.62
C GLN A 95 -7.56 34.17 -10.45
N GLN A 96 -7.74 33.32 -11.45
CA GLN A 96 -8.98 33.25 -12.20
C GLN A 96 -10.15 32.86 -11.28
N GLN A 97 -10.02 31.81 -10.47
CA GLN A 97 -11.07 31.39 -9.55
C GLN A 97 -11.28 32.38 -8.42
N TRP A 98 -10.22 32.99 -7.93
CA TRP A 98 -10.27 34.03 -6.90
C TRP A 98 -11.12 35.23 -7.33
N LYS A 99 -10.95 35.72 -8.56
CA LYS A 99 -11.80 36.79 -9.12
C LYS A 99 -13.27 36.38 -9.15
N VAL A 100 -13.58 35.14 -9.48
CA VAL A 100 -14.96 34.65 -9.48
C VAL A 100 -15.54 34.61 -8.07
N VAL A 101 -14.79 34.07 -7.10
CA VAL A 101 -15.23 33.98 -5.70
C VAL A 101 -15.51 35.37 -5.09
N HIS A 102 -14.72 36.38 -5.41
CA HIS A 102 -14.98 37.76 -4.98
C HIS A 102 -16.31 38.32 -5.49
N THR A 103 -16.84 37.84 -6.61
CA THR A 103 -18.17 38.31 -7.08
C THR A 103 -19.33 37.66 -6.29
N LEU A 104 -19.03 36.72 -5.40
CA LEU A 104 -19.98 35.94 -4.59
C LEU A 104 -19.86 36.22 -3.08
N GLU A 105 -19.34 37.38 -2.69
CA GLU A 105 -19.16 37.77 -1.27
C GLU A 105 -20.49 37.85 -0.49
N ASP A 106 -21.62 37.92 -1.17
CA ASP A 106 -22.95 37.78 -0.58
C ASP A 106 -23.33 36.33 -0.23
N ARG A 107 -22.60 35.34 -0.73
CA ARG A 107 -22.83 33.90 -0.56
C ARG A 107 -21.66 33.15 0.04
N ILE A 108 -20.45 33.67 -0.04
CA ILE A 108 -19.21 33.10 0.49
C ILE A 108 -18.62 34.05 1.50
N THR A 109 -18.36 33.59 2.71
CA THR A 109 -17.68 34.40 3.71
C THR A 109 -16.16 34.28 3.54
N ILE A 110 -15.53 35.36 3.06
CA ILE A 110 -14.06 35.40 2.97
C ILE A 110 -13.52 35.82 4.34
N VAL A 111 -12.69 34.99 4.94
CA VAL A 111 -12.02 35.24 6.22
C VAL A 111 -10.75 36.02 5.92
N THR A 112 -10.76 37.30 6.26
CA THR A 112 -9.66 38.23 5.97
C THR A 112 -8.48 38.06 6.93
N ASP A 113 -7.29 38.51 6.51
CA ASP A 113 -6.11 38.53 7.38
C ASP A 113 -6.33 39.41 8.64
N GLU A 114 -7.13 40.46 8.57
CA GLU A 114 -7.49 41.28 9.72
C GLU A 114 -8.28 40.48 10.77
N MET A 115 -9.25 39.69 10.33
CA MET A 115 -10.02 38.79 11.21
C MET A 115 -9.12 37.73 11.86
N MET A 116 -8.14 37.21 11.13
CA MET A 116 -7.19 36.24 11.66
C MET A 116 -6.16 36.89 12.59
N GLN A 117 -5.64 38.08 12.26
CA GLN A 117 -4.68 38.80 13.11
C GLN A 117 -5.28 39.17 14.47
N SER A 118 -6.55 39.57 14.52
CA SER A 118 -7.26 39.85 15.78
C SER A 118 -7.39 38.60 16.68
N ASN A 119 -7.23 37.40 16.12
CA ASN A 119 -7.22 36.10 16.82
C ASN A 119 -5.83 35.45 16.89
N GLY A 120 -4.76 36.22 16.80
CA GLY A 120 -3.39 35.64 16.84
C GLY A 120 -3.01 34.84 15.61
N ASN A 121 -3.48 35.22 14.42
CA ASN A 121 -3.32 34.54 13.13
C ASN A 121 -4.02 33.16 13.02
N LEU A 122 -5.00 32.93 13.87
CA LEU A 122 -5.81 31.68 13.84
C LEU A 122 -7.24 31.96 13.33
N ILE A 123 -7.96 30.91 12.97
CA ILE A 123 -9.34 30.98 12.53
C ILE A 123 -10.23 31.46 13.70
N PRO A 124 -11.10 32.47 13.51
CA PRO A 124 -11.99 32.94 14.55
C PRO A 124 -12.92 31.81 15.08
N SER A 125 -13.09 31.75 16.41
CA SER A 125 -13.83 30.70 17.06
C SER A 125 -15.31 30.61 16.64
N HIS A 126 -15.95 31.75 16.30
CA HIS A 126 -17.32 31.74 15.82
C HIS A 126 -17.48 31.02 14.48
N ILE A 127 -16.49 31.14 13.57
CA ILE A 127 -16.48 30.40 12.30
C ILE A 127 -16.37 28.90 12.56
N LEU A 128 -15.47 28.50 13.46
CA LEU A 128 -15.31 27.09 13.82
C LEU A 128 -16.54 26.48 14.54
N GLN A 129 -17.43 27.30 15.11
CA GLN A 129 -18.71 26.87 15.67
C GLN A 129 -19.75 26.63 14.58
N ASP A 130 -19.69 27.36 13.48
CA ASP A 130 -20.65 27.32 12.39
C ASP A 130 -20.35 26.24 11.35
N VAL A 131 -19.16 25.60 11.40
CA VAL A 131 -18.72 24.61 10.40
C VAL A 131 -18.72 23.20 10.95
N SER A 132 -19.08 22.25 10.09
CA SER A 132 -18.96 20.81 10.33
C SER A 132 -17.86 20.15 9.51
N ILE A 133 -17.38 20.83 8.47
CA ILE A 133 -16.34 20.32 7.55
C ILE A 133 -15.25 21.36 7.39
N VAL A 134 -13.99 20.93 7.50
CA VAL A 134 -12.80 21.71 7.12
C VAL A 134 -12.14 21.04 5.94
N VAL A 135 -11.87 21.82 4.88
CA VAL A 135 -11.27 21.34 3.63
C VAL A 135 -9.88 21.95 3.47
N ASP A 136 -8.88 21.11 3.36
CA ASP A 136 -7.50 21.48 3.10
C ASP A 136 -7.22 21.46 1.59
N GLY A 137 -7.02 22.65 1.01
CA GLY A 137 -6.55 22.90 -0.34
C GLY A 137 -5.30 23.80 -0.34
N VAL A 138 -4.49 23.79 0.75
CA VAL A 138 -3.35 24.71 0.88
C VAL A 138 -2.21 24.30 -0.05
N PHE A 139 -1.72 23.07 0.08
CA PHE A 139 -0.65 22.54 -0.76
C PHE A 139 -1.08 21.22 -1.41
N GLY A 140 -0.70 21.02 -2.68
CA GLY A 140 -0.89 19.77 -3.43
C GLY A 140 0.44 19.06 -3.69
N THR A 141 0.56 18.38 -4.83
CA THR A 141 1.74 17.60 -5.26
C THR A 141 3.04 18.39 -5.32
N GLY A 142 2.98 19.72 -5.43
CA GLY A 142 4.15 20.59 -5.48
C GLY A 142 4.80 20.91 -4.13
N PHE A 143 4.27 20.40 -3.01
CA PHE A 143 4.81 20.70 -1.69
C PHE A 143 6.16 20.01 -1.43
N HIS A 144 7.15 20.80 -1.02
CA HIS A 144 8.49 20.37 -0.63
C HIS A 144 8.98 21.20 0.56
N GLY A 145 9.71 20.57 1.48
CA GLY A 145 10.35 21.23 2.62
C GLY A 145 9.47 21.24 3.87
N GLU A 146 9.60 22.32 4.66
CA GLU A 146 8.92 22.49 5.94
C GLU A 146 7.64 23.32 5.78
N LEU A 147 6.63 23.02 6.60
CA LEU A 147 5.41 23.82 6.68
C LEU A 147 5.71 25.21 7.28
N PRO A 148 5.18 26.29 6.67
CA PRO A 148 5.20 27.61 7.33
C PRO A 148 4.52 27.53 8.70
N LYS A 149 5.14 28.10 9.74
CA LYS A 149 4.65 28.02 11.13
C LYS A 149 3.18 28.43 11.29
N ARG A 150 2.77 29.52 10.61
CA ARG A 150 1.37 29.99 10.62
C ARG A 150 0.41 28.90 10.12
N ILE A 151 0.76 28.22 9.03
CA ILE A 151 -0.06 27.14 8.45
C ILE A 151 -0.12 25.95 9.40
N GLY A 152 1.02 25.55 9.98
CA GLY A 152 1.07 24.49 11.00
C GLY A 152 0.15 24.79 12.18
N SER A 153 0.14 26.03 12.69
CA SER A 153 -0.74 26.44 13.79
C SER A 153 -2.23 26.39 13.41
N ILE A 154 -2.59 26.74 12.17
CA ILE A 154 -3.96 26.60 11.65
C ILE A 154 -4.35 25.12 11.62
N PHE A 155 -3.48 24.23 11.17
CA PHE A 155 -3.75 22.79 11.11
C PHE A 155 -3.87 22.16 12.51
N GLU A 156 -3.08 22.63 13.47
CA GLU A 156 -3.24 22.23 14.87
C GLU A 156 -4.60 22.64 15.43
N GLN A 157 -5.03 23.87 15.15
CA GLN A 157 -6.37 24.35 15.55
C GLN A 157 -7.48 23.50 14.90
N CYS A 158 -7.35 23.12 13.63
CA CYS A 158 -8.31 22.25 12.96
C CYS A 158 -8.32 20.84 13.59
N ARG A 159 -7.16 20.32 13.96
CA ARG A 159 -7.03 19.03 14.66
C ARG A 159 -7.71 19.06 16.03
N GLU A 160 -7.48 20.11 16.80
CA GLU A 160 -8.16 20.32 18.07
C GLU A 160 -9.66 20.42 17.87
N TRP A 161 -10.11 21.27 16.93
CA TRP A 161 -11.52 21.43 16.58
C TRP A 161 -12.17 20.08 16.21
N ARG A 162 -11.50 19.26 15.39
CA ARG A 162 -11.99 17.92 15.00
C ARG A 162 -12.17 17.00 16.20
N SER A 163 -11.28 17.07 17.18
CA SER A 163 -11.27 16.19 18.35
C SER A 163 -12.48 16.39 19.31
N TYR A 164 -13.17 17.51 19.22
CA TYR A 164 -14.31 17.81 20.10
C TYR A 164 -15.61 17.11 19.68
N SER A 165 -15.72 16.57 18.46
CA SER A 165 -16.95 15.93 18.01
C SER A 165 -16.73 14.97 16.84
N ASP A 166 -17.32 13.79 16.90
CA ASP A 166 -17.30 12.80 15.82
C ASP A 166 -18.13 13.22 14.59
N THR A 167 -18.96 14.26 14.72
CA THR A 167 -19.74 14.82 13.61
C THR A 167 -18.96 15.85 12.79
N ARG A 168 -17.72 16.18 13.18
CA ARG A 168 -16.83 17.08 12.47
C ARG A 168 -15.91 16.28 11.56
N THR A 169 -15.61 16.80 10.38
CA THR A 169 -14.81 16.09 9.36
C THR A 169 -13.72 17.00 8.78
N CYS A 170 -12.53 16.46 8.64
CA CYS A 170 -11.39 17.07 7.94
C CYS A 170 -11.18 16.37 6.60
N ILE A 171 -11.23 17.11 5.50
CA ILE A 171 -11.06 16.59 4.13
C ILE A 171 -9.86 17.25 3.49
N ALA A 172 -8.99 16.49 2.82
CA ALA A 172 -7.89 17.04 2.04
C ALA A 172 -8.14 16.90 0.53
N ILE A 173 -7.74 17.92 -0.22
CA ILE A 173 -7.76 17.90 -1.68
C ILE A 173 -6.39 17.44 -2.17
N ASP A 174 -6.38 16.46 -3.05
CA ASP A 174 -5.24 15.90 -3.74
C ASP A 174 -4.23 15.18 -2.84
N ILE A 175 -3.56 15.87 -1.94
CA ILE A 175 -2.65 15.34 -0.91
C ILE A 175 -2.81 16.20 0.34
N PRO A 176 -2.87 15.63 1.55
CA PRO A 176 -2.87 16.44 2.77
C PRO A 176 -1.66 17.35 2.84
N SER A 177 -1.89 18.62 3.09
CA SER A 177 -0.84 19.65 3.12
C SER A 177 0.23 19.33 4.18
N GLY A 178 1.48 19.39 3.77
CA GLY A 178 2.64 19.00 4.58
C GLY A 178 3.15 17.57 4.31
N VAL A 179 2.45 16.78 3.49
CA VAL A 179 2.90 15.45 3.04
C VAL A 179 3.63 15.56 1.71
N ASN A 180 4.81 14.97 1.62
CA ASN A 180 5.56 14.87 0.36
C ASN A 180 4.97 13.76 -0.52
N GLY A 181 4.49 14.10 -1.71
CA GLY A 181 3.81 13.17 -2.61
C GLY A 181 4.70 12.09 -3.22
N LEU A 182 6.02 12.18 -3.10
CA LEU A 182 6.97 11.17 -3.55
C LEU A 182 7.41 10.24 -2.42
N THR A 183 7.89 10.81 -1.32
CA THR A 183 8.56 10.05 -0.25
C THR A 183 7.63 9.68 0.89
N GLY A 184 6.49 10.38 1.03
CA GLY A 184 5.61 10.25 2.18
C GLY A 184 6.18 10.89 3.46
N SER A 185 7.28 11.64 3.38
CA SER A 185 7.71 12.44 4.54
C SER A 185 6.63 13.46 4.87
N ALA A 186 6.40 13.68 6.15
CA ALA A 186 5.37 14.60 6.63
C ALA A 186 5.88 15.37 7.84
N ASP A 187 5.57 16.66 7.88
CA ASP A 187 5.79 17.49 9.05
C ASP A 187 4.86 17.04 10.19
N ILE A 188 5.27 17.24 11.45
CA ILE A 188 4.44 16.89 12.61
C ILE A 188 3.12 17.67 12.63
N SER A 189 3.15 18.90 12.11
CA SER A 189 1.99 19.80 11.98
C SER A 189 1.21 19.61 10.67
N SER A 190 1.53 18.61 9.84
CA SER A 190 0.79 18.32 8.60
C SER A 190 -0.70 18.17 8.86
N PHE A 191 -1.51 18.56 7.89
CA PHE A 191 -2.96 18.36 7.95
C PHE A 191 -3.32 16.90 8.14
N LYS A 192 -4.24 16.60 9.06
CA LYS A 192 -4.76 15.25 9.32
C LYS A 192 -6.17 15.14 8.77
N ALA A 193 -6.30 14.47 7.65
CA ALA A 193 -7.60 14.24 7.01
C ALA A 193 -8.29 12.98 7.54
N ASP A 194 -9.60 13.04 7.64
CA ASP A 194 -10.48 11.86 7.76
C ASP A 194 -10.64 11.19 6.38
N GLU A 195 -10.69 12.03 5.33
CA GLU A 195 -10.71 11.58 3.93
C GLU A 195 -9.87 12.49 3.05
N THR A 196 -9.14 11.90 2.10
CA THR A 196 -8.42 12.63 1.05
C THR A 196 -9.04 12.34 -0.31
N ILE A 197 -9.46 13.40 -1.00
CA ILE A 197 -9.96 13.33 -2.37
C ILE A 197 -8.76 13.53 -3.29
N THR A 198 -8.10 12.45 -3.67
CA THR A 198 -6.94 12.53 -4.56
C THR A 198 -7.37 12.59 -6.01
N LEU A 199 -6.75 13.47 -6.78
CA LEU A 199 -7.17 13.75 -8.15
C LEU A 199 -6.42 12.85 -9.15
N LEU A 200 -7.14 12.29 -10.13
CA LEU A 200 -6.67 11.42 -11.20
C LEU A 200 -6.19 10.04 -10.69
N ALA A 201 -5.23 9.98 -9.76
CA ALA A 201 -4.70 8.77 -9.14
C ALA A 201 -4.00 9.09 -7.82
N PRO A 202 -3.90 8.12 -6.88
CA PRO A 202 -3.15 8.32 -5.65
C PRO A 202 -1.66 8.55 -5.92
N LYS A 203 -1.03 9.39 -5.11
CA LYS A 203 0.41 9.63 -5.16
C LYS A 203 1.13 8.64 -4.25
N VAL A 204 2.28 8.17 -4.69
CA VAL A 204 3.04 7.14 -3.97
C VAL A 204 3.31 7.49 -2.51
N GLY A 205 3.63 8.76 -2.23
CA GLY A 205 3.89 9.25 -0.87
C GLY A 205 2.68 9.16 0.07
N MET A 206 1.46 9.09 -0.45
CA MET A 206 0.25 8.91 0.36
C MET A 206 0.14 7.50 0.97
N LEU A 207 0.87 6.53 0.43
CA LEU A 207 0.92 5.17 0.92
C LEU A 207 2.13 4.91 1.83
N MET A 208 3.11 5.83 1.81
CA MET A 208 4.35 5.74 2.59
C MET A 208 4.20 6.42 3.96
N TYR A 209 4.81 5.86 5.00
CA TYR A 209 4.84 6.46 6.33
C TYR A 209 5.96 7.49 6.47
N PRO A 210 5.76 8.59 7.23
CA PRO A 210 4.60 8.91 8.07
C PRO A 210 3.39 9.53 7.33
N GLY A 211 3.51 9.92 6.07
CA GLY A 211 2.48 10.59 5.28
C GLY A 211 1.14 9.83 5.26
N ARG A 212 1.18 8.49 5.21
CA ARG A 212 -0.04 7.65 5.24
C ARG A 212 -0.95 7.95 6.45
N GLN A 213 -0.37 8.35 7.59
CA GLN A 213 -1.14 8.71 8.80
C GLN A 213 -1.93 10.01 8.66
N CYS A 214 -1.64 10.80 7.62
CA CYS A 214 -2.31 12.08 7.37
C CYS A 214 -3.49 11.93 6.39
N VAL A 215 -3.56 10.81 5.64
CA VAL A 215 -4.41 10.67 4.46
C VAL A 215 -5.85 10.28 4.78
N GLY A 216 -6.09 9.55 5.86
CA GLY A 216 -7.41 9.00 6.17
C GLY A 216 -7.89 8.00 5.10
N GLN A 217 -9.18 8.01 4.82
CA GLN A 217 -9.77 7.29 3.70
C GLN A 217 -9.39 7.96 2.38
N MET A 218 -9.22 7.21 1.29
CA MET A 218 -8.92 7.78 -0.02
C MET A 218 -10.08 7.60 -0.99
N THR A 219 -10.48 8.69 -1.63
CA THR A 219 -11.40 8.70 -2.77
C THR A 219 -10.67 9.29 -3.97
N VAL A 220 -10.76 8.64 -5.13
CA VAL A 220 -10.16 9.15 -6.37
C VAL A 220 -11.16 10.02 -7.10
N GLY A 221 -10.86 11.31 -7.17
CA GLY A 221 -11.64 12.31 -7.90
C GLY A 221 -11.27 12.33 -9.39
N SER A 222 -12.29 12.45 -10.25
CA SER A 222 -12.10 12.64 -11.68
C SER A 222 -11.66 14.07 -11.99
N ILE A 223 -10.77 14.21 -12.96
CA ILE A 223 -10.40 15.51 -13.56
C ILE A 223 -11.08 15.72 -14.93
N GLY A 224 -12.10 14.92 -15.23
CA GLY A 224 -12.83 15.01 -16.52
C GLY A 224 -12.12 14.35 -17.71
N TYR A 225 -11.03 13.63 -17.46
CA TYR A 225 -10.33 12.85 -18.45
C TYR A 225 -9.96 11.47 -17.88
N PRO A 226 -10.18 10.35 -18.62
CA PRO A 226 -9.77 9.03 -18.15
C PRO A 226 -8.25 8.96 -18.05
N PHE A 227 -7.74 8.12 -17.13
CA PHE A 227 -6.29 8.01 -16.92
C PHE A 227 -5.57 7.68 -18.25
N PRO A 228 -4.68 8.58 -18.73
CA PRO A 228 -4.03 8.39 -20.03
C PRO A 228 -2.81 7.50 -19.89
N HIS A 229 -2.98 6.18 -19.98
CA HIS A 229 -1.86 5.22 -19.90
C HIS A 229 -0.74 5.55 -20.90
N TYR A 230 -1.06 6.13 -22.05
CA TYR A 230 -0.09 6.51 -23.09
C TYR A 230 0.74 7.75 -22.75
N ALA A 231 0.25 8.62 -21.84
CA ALA A 231 0.97 9.85 -21.49
C ALA A 231 2.31 9.58 -20.81
N LEU A 232 2.40 8.48 -20.07
CA LEU A 232 3.59 8.11 -19.33
C LEU A 232 4.63 7.35 -20.18
N GLY A 233 4.31 7.00 -21.46
CA GLY A 233 5.19 6.42 -22.47
C GLY A 233 6.18 5.36 -22.00
N GLU A 234 6.74 4.58 -22.91
CA GLU A 234 7.87 3.69 -22.63
C GLU A 234 9.18 4.45 -22.34
N SER A 235 9.18 5.77 -22.51
CA SER A 235 10.39 6.61 -22.53
C SER A 235 10.84 7.16 -21.14
N ASP A 236 10.01 7.09 -20.11
CA ASP A 236 10.43 7.53 -18.76
C ASP A 236 10.91 6.31 -17.94
N HIS A 237 11.89 5.57 -18.49
CA HIS A 237 12.48 4.37 -17.89
C HIS A 237 13.17 4.58 -16.51
N ASN A 238 13.21 5.82 -16.01
CA ASN A 238 13.88 6.15 -14.76
C ASN A 238 13.02 5.91 -13.52
N TRP A 239 11.72 5.66 -13.68
CA TRP A 239 10.81 5.40 -12.55
C TRP A 239 10.10 4.07 -12.73
N PRO A 240 10.07 3.21 -11.68
CA PRO A 240 9.31 1.97 -11.74
C PRO A 240 7.82 2.24 -11.95
N GLU A 241 7.14 1.31 -12.57
CA GLU A 241 5.69 1.31 -12.60
C GLU A 241 5.13 1.00 -11.21
N LEU A 242 4.46 1.97 -10.60
CA LEU A 242 3.97 1.90 -9.23
C LEU A 242 2.48 1.56 -9.19
N TYR A 243 2.10 0.63 -8.33
CA TYR A 243 0.72 0.19 -8.16
C TYR A 243 0.34 0.08 -6.67
N TRP A 244 -0.88 0.46 -6.35
CA TRP A 244 -1.49 0.14 -5.07
C TRP A 244 -2.16 -1.23 -5.16
N ASN A 245 -1.69 -2.16 -4.34
CA ASN A 245 -2.25 -3.49 -4.21
C ASN A 245 -3.43 -3.44 -3.23
N ASN A 246 -4.64 -3.39 -3.74
CA ASN A 246 -5.89 -3.35 -2.99
C ASN A 246 -6.86 -4.44 -3.51
N ALA A 247 -7.95 -4.69 -2.77
CA ALA A 247 -8.92 -5.73 -3.09
C ALA A 247 -9.43 -5.68 -4.55
N ASP A 248 -9.71 -4.46 -5.05
CA ASP A 248 -10.30 -4.26 -6.39
C ASP A 248 -9.33 -4.58 -7.53
N SER A 249 -8.03 -4.69 -7.22
CA SER A 249 -6.98 -4.96 -8.21
C SER A 249 -6.54 -6.43 -8.25
N LEU A 250 -7.13 -7.27 -7.41
CA LEU A 250 -6.74 -8.66 -7.22
C LEU A 250 -7.81 -9.62 -7.73
N TYR A 251 -7.33 -10.74 -8.24
CA TYR A 251 -8.17 -11.82 -8.71
C TYR A 251 -7.60 -13.15 -8.23
N VAL A 252 -8.47 -14.06 -7.82
CA VAL A 252 -8.12 -15.45 -7.51
C VAL A 252 -8.83 -16.34 -8.51
N GLU A 253 -8.10 -17.19 -9.21
CA GLU A 253 -8.69 -18.11 -10.18
C GLU A 253 -9.63 -19.10 -9.47
N PRO A 254 -10.91 -19.19 -9.89
CA PRO A 254 -11.83 -20.15 -9.34
C PRO A 254 -11.33 -21.58 -9.56
N ARG A 255 -11.38 -22.41 -8.53
CA ARG A 255 -10.99 -23.81 -8.67
C ARG A 255 -11.93 -24.56 -9.60
N SER A 256 -11.33 -25.38 -10.45
CA SER A 256 -12.11 -26.30 -11.29
C SER A 256 -12.95 -27.24 -10.41
N PRO A 257 -14.22 -27.52 -10.78
CA PRO A 257 -15.05 -28.51 -10.07
C PRO A 257 -14.45 -29.92 -10.03
N ILE A 258 -13.51 -30.22 -10.94
CA ILE A 258 -12.79 -31.50 -11.01
C ILE A 258 -11.38 -31.41 -10.40
N ALA A 259 -11.06 -30.32 -9.71
CA ALA A 259 -9.76 -30.15 -9.05
C ALA A 259 -9.55 -31.22 -7.97
N HIS A 260 -8.30 -31.66 -7.84
CA HIS A 260 -7.87 -32.65 -6.85
C HIS A 260 -6.54 -32.19 -6.20
N LYS A 261 -6.09 -32.89 -5.17
CA LYS A 261 -4.87 -32.56 -4.44
C LYS A 261 -3.61 -32.37 -5.30
N GLY A 262 -3.52 -33.01 -6.44
CA GLY A 262 -2.39 -32.86 -7.37
C GLY A 262 -2.46 -31.57 -8.19
N THR A 263 -3.67 -31.13 -8.61
CA THR A 263 -3.86 -29.89 -9.37
C THR A 263 -3.73 -28.65 -8.51
N ASN A 264 -4.01 -28.77 -7.19
CA ASN A 264 -3.87 -27.64 -6.25
C ASN A 264 -2.42 -27.48 -5.75
N GLY A 265 -1.47 -28.20 -6.32
CA GLY A 265 -0.05 -28.08 -6.07
C GLY A 265 0.47 -28.68 -4.77
N HIS A 266 1.79 -28.81 -4.68
CA HIS A 266 2.50 -29.29 -3.51
C HIS A 266 3.46 -28.23 -2.99
N VAL A 267 3.36 -27.85 -1.72
CA VAL A 267 4.30 -26.95 -1.06
C VAL A 267 5.26 -27.77 -0.20
N TYR A 268 6.54 -27.70 -0.51
CA TYR A 268 7.62 -28.25 0.28
C TYR A 268 8.24 -27.13 1.12
N ILE A 269 8.52 -27.40 2.40
CA ILE A 269 9.12 -26.42 3.33
C ILE A 269 10.41 -27.01 3.87
N VAL A 270 11.53 -26.42 3.52
CA VAL A 270 12.86 -26.82 3.97
C VAL A 270 13.26 -25.98 5.18
N GLY A 271 13.30 -26.61 6.35
CA GLY A 271 13.61 -25.91 7.59
C GLY A 271 13.47 -26.78 8.83
N GLY A 272 13.42 -26.17 10.01
CA GLY A 272 13.24 -26.89 11.29
C GLY A 272 14.55 -27.39 11.88
N SER A 273 15.52 -26.50 12.09
CA SER A 273 16.73 -26.82 12.85
C SER A 273 16.44 -27.04 14.35
N PRO A 274 17.36 -27.66 15.12
CA PRO A 274 17.16 -27.96 16.52
C PRO A 274 16.62 -26.80 17.34
N GLY A 275 15.46 -26.98 17.97
CA GLY A 275 14.80 -26.00 18.82
C GLY A 275 13.98 -24.92 18.09
N ILE A 276 13.93 -24.91 16.74
CA ILE A 276 13.18 -23.92 15.92
C ILE A 276 12.16 -24.66 15.02
N TYR A 277 11.26 -25.41 15.63
CA TYR A 277 10.26 -26.20 14.90
C TYR A 277 9.01 -25.44 14.53
N GLY A 278 8.69 -24.35 15.24
CA GLY A 278 7.50 -23.56 15.03
C GLY A 278 7.45 -22.86 13.67
N ALA A 279 8.58 -22.37 13.17
CA ALA A 279 8.66 -21.63 11.91
C ALA A 279 8.21 -22.45 10.68
N PRO A 280 8.76 -23.65 10.41
CA PRO A 280 8.28 -24.46 9.28
C PRO A 280 6.84 -24.93 9.46
N ILE A 281 6.36 -25.15 10.70
CA ILE A 281 4.97 -25.50 10.97
C ILE A 281 4.03 -24.33 10.66
N LEU A 282 4.39 -23.10 11.02
CA LEU A 282 3.61 -21.91 10.68
C LEU A 282 3.59 -21.65 9.17
N SER A 283 4.70 -21.89 8.47
CA SER A 283 4.74 -21.84 7.01
C SER A 283 3.84 -22.90 6.39
N ALA A 284 3.86 -24.12 6.92
CA ALA A 284 2.95 -25.18 6.50
C ALA A 284 1.48 -24.84 6.76
N GLU A 285 1.15 -24.22 7.89
CA GLU A 285 -0.21 -23.76 8.20
C GLU A 285 -0.66 -22.68 7.21
N GLY A 286 0.20 -21.72 6.88
CA GLY A 286 -0.05 -20.71 5.86
C GLY A 286 -0.38 -21.35 4.51
N ALA A 287 0.41 -22.32 4.07
CA ALA A 287 0.20 -23.05 2.83
C ALA A 287 -1.12 -23.85 2.81
N LEU A 288 -1.43 -24.58 3.88
CA LEU A 288 -2.69 -25.33 4.00
C LEU A 288 -3.91 -24.41 3.96
N ARG A 289 -3.88 -23.32 4.72
CA ARG A 289 -5.01 -22.39 4.85
C ARG A 289 -5.26 -21.55 3.59
N SER A 290 -4.25 -21.41 2.74
CA SER A 290 -4.39 -20.80 1.41
C SER A 290 -4.70 -21.82 0.31
N GLY A 291 -4.85 -23.10 0.67
CA GLY A 291 -5.45 -24.12 -0.18
C GLY A 291 -4.46 -25.00 -0.95
N ALA A 292 -3.21 -25.13 -0.53
CA ALA A 292 -2.29 -26.12 -1.08
C ALA A 292 -2.91 -27.52 -1.05
N GLY A 293 -2.74 -28.27 -2.14
CA GLY A 293 -3.24 -29.65 -2.25
C GLY A 293 -2.48 -30.63 -1.37
N LYS A 294 -1.17 -30.39 -1.17
CA LYS A 294 -0.28 -31.14 -0.30
C LYS A 294 0.74 -30.21 0.33
N VAL A 295 1.15 -30.48 1.57
CA VAL A 295 2.22 -29.76 2.26
C VAL A 295 3.16 -30.78 2.91
N THR A 296 4.47 -30.62 2.66
CA THR A 296 5.52 -31.45 3.26
C THR A 296 6.59 -30.59 3.90
N ILE A 297 6.89 -30.82 5.17
CA ILE A 297 8.07 -30.25 5.83
C ILE A 297 9.24 -31.21 5.63
N LEU A 298 10.36 -30.68 5.15
CA LEU A 298 11.62 -31.37 4.91
C LEU A 298 12.66 -30.89 5.92
N SER A 299 13.16 -31.78 6.73
CA SER A 299 14.13 -31.48 7.79
C SER A 299 15.17 -32.58 7.95
N GLY A 300 16.13 -32.40 8.82
CA GLY A 300 17.11 -33.46 9.15
C GLY A 300 16.48 -34.62 9.92
N THR A 301 17.09 -35.82 9.84
CA THR A 301 16.61 -37.03 10.48
C THR A 301 16.32 -36.87 11.97
N ASP A 302 17.21 -36.16 12.70
CA ASP A 302 17.12 -35.99 14.15
C ASP A 302 15.94 -35.11 14.59
N GLU A 303 15.38 -34.33 13.65
CA GLU A 303 14.32 -33.36 13.94
C GLU A 303 12.91 -33.89 13.67
N LEU A 304 12.80 -35.00 12.96
CA LEU A 304 11.52 -35.50 12.44
C LEU A 304 10.51 -35.82 13.54
N ASP A 305 10.93 -36.44 14.64
CA ASP A 305 10.02 -36.84 15.71
C ASP A 305 9.47 -35.61 16.46
N SER A 306 10.30 -34.59 16.66
CA SER A 306 9.87 -33.31 17.25
C SER A 306 8.86 -32.61 16.35
N LEU A 307 9.14 -32.55 15.04
CA LEU A 307 8.22 -31.96 14.05
C LEU A 307 6.89 -32.73 13.99
N ARG A 308 6.92 -34.07 13.92
CA ARG A 308 5.72 -34.92 13.90
C ARG A 308 4.83 -34.70 15.12
N SER A 309 5.45 -34.57 16.30
CA SER A 309 4.70 -34.36 17.55
C SER A 309 3.97 -33.01 17.63
N LEU A 310 4.45 -31.99 16.93
CA LEU A 310 3.93 -30.61 16.96
C LEU A 310 3.05 -30.28 15.76
N SER A 311 3.18 -31.05 14.66
CA SER A 311 2.50 -30.77 13.41
C SER A 311 1.07 -31.30 13.39
N ARG A 312 0.24 -30.74 12.50
CA ARG A 312 -1.10 -31.24 12.21
C ARG A 312 -1.06 -32.52 11.38
N PRO A 313 -2.09 -33.37 11.48
CA PRO A 313 -2.18 -34.60 10.70
C PRO A 313 -2.16 -34.39 9.18
N GLU A 314 -2.57 -33.20 8.71
CA GLU A 314 -2.57 -32.85 7.28
C GLU A 314 -1.19 -32.55 6.72
N MET A 315 -0.18 -32.36 7.58
CA MET A 315 1.20 -32.05 7.20
C MET A 315 2.02 -33.33 7.10
N MET A 316 2.69 -33.54 5.98
CA MET A 316 3.67 -34.63 5.82
C MET A 316 5.03 -34.15 6.35
N ILE A 317 5.72 -35.04 7.08
CA ILE A 317 7.06 -34.79 7.61
C ILE A 317 8.01 -35.85 7.04
N ARG A 318 9.06 -35.41 6.32
CA ARG A 318 10.01 -36.30 5.68
C ARG A 318 11.44 -35.85 5.92
N ASP A 319 12.36 -36.78 5.87
CA ASP A 319 13.79 -36.49 5.82
C ASP A 319 14.13 -35.79 4.50
N SER A 320 14.90 -34.72 4.61
CA SER A 320 15.31 -33.91 3.45
C SER A 320 16.24 -34.68 2.51
N SER A 321 16.92 -35.72 3.00
CA SER A 321 17.79 -36.61 2.21
C SER A 321 17.03 -37.69 1.40
N ASP A 322 15.76 -37.94 1.77
CA ASP A 322 14.93 -38.98 1.10
C ASP A 322 14.17 -38.44 -0.13
N VAL A 323 14.33 -37.14 -0.44
CA VAL A 323 13.62 -36.52 -1.56
C VAL A 323 14.53 -36.51 -2.80
N GLU A 324 14.39 -37.50 -3.63
CA GLU A 324 15.13 -37.62 -4.90
C GLU A 324 14.51 -36.72 -6.00
N GLN A 325 13.18 -36.54 -5.98
CA GLN A 325 12.44 -35.76 -6.97
C GLN A 325 11.23 -35.07 -6.34
N LEU A 326 11.03 -33.80 -6.71
CA LEU A 326 9.84 -33.04 -6.35
C LEU A 326 8.67 -33.41 -7.27
N ASP A 327 7.43 -33.28 -6.76
CA ASP A 327 6.23 -33.37 -7.59
C ASP A 327 6.23 -32.29 -8.66
N GLY A 328 5.69 -32.55 -9.84
CA GLY A 328 5.34 -31.50 -10.79
C GLY A 328 4.28 -30.56 -10.17
N ASN A 329 4.21 -29.31 -10.58
CA ASN A 329 3.39 -28.24 -9.99
C ASN A 329 3.66 -28.11 -8.48
N SER A 330 4.86 -27.67 -8.14
CA SER A 330 5.28 -27.51 -6.75
C SER A 330 6.03 -26.19 -6.52
N THR A 331 6.05 -25.78 -5.25
CA THR A 331 6.87 -24.67 -4.75
C THR A 331 7.69 -25.15 -3.55
N VAL A 332 8.94 -24.72 -3.47
CA VAL A 332 9.82 -24.99 -2.33
C VAL A 332 10.03 -23.71 -1.54
N VAL A 333 9.59 -23.69 -0.29
CA VAL A 333 9.86 -22.63 0.68
C VAL A 333 11.10 -23.01 1.46
N ILE A 334 12.15 -22.21 1.40
CA ILE A 334 13.46 -22.50 1.98
C ILE A 334 13.81 -21.48 3.05
N GLY A 335 14.08 -21.95 4.26
CA GLY A 335 14.64 -21.13 5.32
C GLY A 335 13.85 -20.98 6.61
N PRO A 336 12.52 -21.18 6.71
CA PRO A 336 11.79 -21.09 7.96
C PRO A 336 12.42 -21.95 9.06
N GLY A 337 13.06 -21.31 10.05
CA GLY A 337 13.79 -22.02 11.11
C GLY A 337 14.91 -22.93 10.61
N GLY A 338 15.56 -22.58 9.50
CA GLY A 338 16.56 -23.40 8.85
C GLY A 338 17.91 -23.48 9.58
N GLY A 339 18.15 -22.59 10.56
CA GLY A 339 19.36 -22.56 11.38
C GLY A 339 20.47 -21.70 10.79
N ARG A 340 21.42 -21.32 11.66
CA ARG A 340 22.48 -20.34 11.32
C ARG A 340 23.90 -20.91 11.41
N ARG A 341 24.06 -22.19 11.76
CA ARG A 341 25.36 -22.85 11.74
C ARG A 341 25.87 -22.97 10.28
N ASN A 342 27.17 -23.10 10.10
CA ASN A 342 27.74 -23.23 8.74
C ASN A 342 27.18 -24.44 7.98
N SER A 343 26.91 -25.55 8.68
CA SER A 343 26.25 -26.73 8.11
C SER A 343 24.85 -26.42 7.60
N ASP A 344 24.07 -25.69 8.40
CA ASP A 344 22.70 -25.31 8.09
C ASP A 344 22.66 -24.41 6.85
N LYS A 345 23.51 -23.37 6.82
CA LYS A 345 23.64 -22.47 5.65
C LYS A 345 24.01 -23.24 4.40
N LYS A 346 24.99 -24.17 4.49
CA LYS A 346 25.40 -24.99 3.35
C LYS A 346 24.23 -25.86 2.84
N HIS A 347 23.46 -26.44 3.74
CA HIS A 347 22.29 -27.23 3.40
C HIS A 347 21.22 -26.40 2.69
N LEU A 348 20.90 -25.19 3.20
CA LEU A 348 19.94 -24.29 2.55
C LEU A 348 20.42 -23.83 1.17
N LEU A 349 21.71 -23.52 1.01
CA LEU A 349 22.30 -23.19 -0.31
C LEU A 349 22.22 -24.37 -1.28
N GLN A 350 22.45 -25.60 -0.83
CA GLN A 350 22.31 -26.79 -1.67
C GLN A 350 20.88 -26.94 -2.20
N TRP A 351 19.86 -26.69 -1.38
CA TRP A 351 18.48 -26.68 -1.81
C TRP A 351 18.21 -25.60 -2.86
N ILE A 352 18.64 -24.35 -2.62
CA ILE A 352 18.50 -23.27 -3.61
C ILE A 352 19.20 -23.63 -4.92
N GLN A 353 20.35 -24.30 -4.85
CA GLN A 353 21.13 -24.72 -6.02
C GLN A 353 20.49 -25.87 -6.81
N SER A 354 19.87 -26.83 -6.14
CA SER A 354 19.48 -28.11 -6.74
C SER A 354 18.01 -28.20 -7.15
N VAL A 355 17.12 -27.34 -6.62
CA VAL A 355 15.68 -27.35 -6.97
C VAL A 355 15.50 -27.10 -8.47
N THR A 356 14.76 -28.00 -9.14
CA THR A 356 14.37 -27.88 -10.54
C THR A 356 12.88 -28.16 -10.68
N GLY A 357 12.23 -27.60 -11.70
CA GLY A 357 10.81 -27.84 -11.97
C GLY A 357 9.86 -27.32 -10.89
N SER A 358 10.27 -26.28 -10.13
CA SER A 358 9.49 -25.71 -9.03
C SER A 358 9.82 -24.23 -8.82
N HIS A 359 8.85 -23.46 -8.36
CA HIS A 359 9.12 -22.13 -7.82
C HIS A 359 9.89 -22.22 -6.49
N ILE A 360 10.67 -21.19 -6.17
CA ILE A 360 11.42 -21.10 -4.92
C ILE A 360 10.98 -19.84 -4.15
N VAL A 361 10.63 -20.01 -2.87
CA VAL A 361 10.43 -18.92 -1.92
C VAL A 361 11.54 -19.00 -0.88
N VAL A 362 12.33 -17.95 -0.72
CA VAL A 362 13.42 -17.88 0.28
C VAL A 362 13.04 -16.91 1.38
N ASP A 363 13.00 -17.39 2.61
CA ASP A 363 12.66 -16.58 3.79
C ASP A 363 13.66 -16.84 4.93
N ALA A 364 13.68 -15.97 5.92
CA ALA A 364 14.38 -16.12 7.19
C ALA A 364 15.87 -16.54 7.05
N ASP A 365 16.25 -17.71 7.60
CA ASP A 365 17.65 -18.19 7.56
C ASP A 365 18.12 -18.53 6.13
N GLY A 366 17.20 -18.80 5.20
CA GLY A 366 17.48 -18.93 3.77
C GLY A 366 18.01 -17.65 3.14
N LEU A 367 17.45 -16.49 3.52
CA LEU A 367 17.92 -15.17 3.07
C LEU A 367 19.34 -14.88 3.59
N ILE A 368 19.62 -15.26 4.84
CA ILE A 368 20.96 -15.10 5.42
C ILE A 368 21.97 -16.05 4.76
N ALA A 369 21.53 -17.23 4.34
CA ALA A 369 22.39 -18.15 3.60
C ALA A 369 22.74 -17.60 2.22
N ILE A 370 21.74 -17.19 1.41
CA ILE A 370 21.94 -16.70 0.04
C ILE A 370 22.70 -15.36 -0.02
N ALA A 371 22.64 -14.54 1.03
CA ALA A 371 23.42 -13.30 1.11
C ALA A 371 24.94 -13.53 0.98
N SER A 372 25.43 -14.75 1.26
CA SER A 372 26.83 -15.11 1.08
C SER A 372 27.20 -15.44 -0.38
N ASP A 373 26.22 -15.66 -1.26
CA ASP A 373 26.42 -16.01 -2.67
C ASP A 373 25.30 -15.46 -3.58
N LEU A 374 25.29 -14.16 -3.79
CA LEU A 374 24.32 -13.48 -4.65
C LEU A 374 24.52 -13.82 -6.14
N LEU A 375 25.71 -14.27 -6.55
CA LEU A 375 25.94 -14.75 -7.92
C LEU A 375 25.18 -16.04 -8.19
N LEU A 376 25.15 -16.96 -7.22
CA LEU A 376 24.33 -18.17 -7.28
C LEU A 376 22.86 -17.79 -7.46
N LEU A 377 22.34 -16.83 -6.70
CA LEU A 377 20.96 -16.35 -6.81
C LEU A 377 20.63 -15.89 -8.24
N LYS A 378 21.46 -15.03 -8.81
CA LYS A 378 21.31 -14.49 -10.16
C LYS A 378 21.35 -15.59 -11.23
N TYR A 379 22.30 -16.53 -11.11
CA TYR A 379 22.39 -17.67 -12.00
C TYR A 379 21.16 -18.58 -11.93
N ARG A 380 20.69 -18.89 -10.71
CA ARG A 380 19.52 -19.72 -10.50
C ARG A 380 18.22 -19.08 -11.00
N ALA A 381 18.04 -17.79 -10.76
CA ALA A 381 16.89 -17.03 -11.28
C ALA A 381 16.84 -17.07 -12.82
N TYR A 382 17.99 -16.96 -13.48
CA TYR A 382 18.08 -17.07 -14.94
C TYR A 382 17.76 -18.49 -15.43
N GLU A 383 18.26 -19.54 -14.76
CA GLU A 383 18.00 -20.93 -15.16
C GLU A 383 16.52 -21.30 -15.00
N LEU A 384 15.95 -21.01 -13.84
CA LEU A 384 14.55 -21.31 -13.54
C LEU A 384 13.59 -20.56 -14.44
N GLY A 385 13.91 -19.32 -14.80
CA GLY A 385 13.11 -18.50 -15.69
C GLY A 385 12.98 -19.04 -17.12
N LYS A 386 13.85 -19.99 -17.55
CA LYS A 386 13.70 -20.66 -18.86
C LYS A 386 12.52 -21.62 -18.91
N ASP A 387 12.09 -22.10 -17.75
CA ASP A 387 10.99 -23.06 -17.59
C ASP A 387 9.79 -22.40 -16.86
N ASP A 388 9.70 -21.05 -16.90
CA ASP A 388 8.66 -20.23 -16.25
C ASP A 388 8.60 -20.36 -14.72
N TYR A 389 9.65 -20.84 -14.06
CA TYR A 389 9.77 -20.84 -12.61
C TYR A 389 10.47 -19.59 -12.10
N ILE A 390 10.12 -19.17 -10.88
CA ILE A 390 10.63 -17.93 -10.30
C ILE A 390 11.23 -18.13 -8.90
N ILE A 391 12.05 -17.17 -8.49
CA ILE A 391 12.51 -17.03 -7.10
C ILE A 391 11.87 -15.82 -6.46
N VAL A 392 11.28 -15.99 -5.28
CA VAL A 392 10.70 -14.95 -4.44
C VAL A 392 11.50 -14.86 -3.15
N LEU A 393 12.00 -13.67 -2.84
CA LEU A 393 12.64 -13.37 -1.55
C LEU A 393 11.66 -12.59 -0.68
N THR A 394 11.58 -12.91 0.61
CA THR A 394 10.64 -12.28 1.54
C THR A 394 11.34 -11.60 2.73
N PRO A 395 12.31 -10.69 2.51
CA PRO A 395 13.06 -10.08 3.59
C PRO A 395 12.25 -9.06 4.39
N HIS A 396 12.48 -8.98 5.70
CA HIS A 396 12.25 -7.75 6.46
C HIS A 396 13.46 -6.81 6.30
N LEU A 397 13.34 -5.55 6.75
CA LEU A 397 14.42 -4.55 6.58
C LEU A 397 15.80 -5.01 7.05
N GLY A 398 15.88 -5.74 8.18
CA GLY A 398 17.15 -6.26 8.68
C GLY A 398 17.76 -7.33 7.78
N GLU A 399 16.97 -8.25 7.24
CA GLU A 399 17.42 -9.25 6.26
C GLU A 399 17.80 -8.60 4.93
N PHE A 400 17.04 -7.60 4.50
CA PHE A 400 17.32 -6.86 3.28
C PHE A 400 18.62 -6.03 3.38
N SER A 401 18.91 -5.49 4.57
CA SER A 401 20.20 -4.86 4.88
C SER A 401 21.37 -5.83 4.71
N VAL A 402 21.21 -7.08 5.13
CA VAL A 402 22.24 -8.13 4.95
C VAL A 402 22.40 -8.49 3.46
N LEU A 403 21.29 -8.62 2.71
CA LEU A 403 21.29 -8.93 1.28
C LEU A 403 21.98 -7.83 0.45
N THR A 404 21.68 -6.57 0.75
CA THR A 404 22.17 -5.41 -0.04
C THR A 404 23.52 -4.87 0.44
N GLY A 405 23.91 -5.21 1.67
CA GLY A 405 25.08 -4.58 2.32
C GLY A 405 24.85 -3.11 2.71
N LYS A 406 23.61 -2.60 2.63
CA LYS A 406 23.24 -1.24 2.98
C LYS A 406 22.71 -1.17 4.41
N SER A 407 22.87 -0.03 5.08
CA SER A 407 22.27 0.19 6.39
C SER A 407 20.74 0.32 6.30
N ILE A 408 20.04 -0.04 7.38
CA ILE A 408 18.57 0.13 7.45
C ILE A 408 18.18 1.60 7.24
N GLU A 409 19.01 2.53 7.73
CA GLU A 409 18.76 3.97 7.56
C GLU A 409 18.83 4.41 6.09
N GLU A 410 19.80 3.88 5.33
CA GLU A 410 19.89 4.14 3.90
C GLU A 410 18.70 3.56 3.14
N ILE A 411 18.32 2.32 3.44
CA ILE A 411 17.18 1.66 2.80
C ILE A 411 15.87 2.43 3.09
N ASN A 412 15.67 2.90 4.32
CA ASN A 412 14.48 3.66 4.70
C ASN A 412 14.33 5.01 3.97
N LYS A 413 15.42 5.58 3.43
CA LYS A 413 15.34 6.81 2.62
C LYS A 413 14.71 6.57 1.24
N ASP A 414 14.91 5.38 0.66
CA ASP A 414 14.34 4.99 -0.64
C ASP A 414 14.11 3.47 -0.72
N PRO A 415 13.17 2.92 0.08
CA PRO A 415 12.94 1.48 0.10
C PRO A 415 12.42 0.94 -1.24
N ILE A 416 11.71 1.76 -2.00
CA ILE A 416 11.19 1.41 -3.32
C ILE A 416 12.35 1.28 -4.33
N GLY A 417 13.25 2.26 -4.36
CA GLY A 417 14.41 2.24 -5.26
C GLY A 417 15.32 1.05 -4.99
N TYR A 418 15.71 0.83 -3.73
CA TYR A 418 16.56 -0.32 -3.36
C TYR A 418 15.91 -1.67 -3.66
N ALA A 419 14.60 -1.84 -3.38
CA ALA A 419 13.91 -3.08 -3.71
C ALA A 419 13.83 -3.32 -5.22
N SER A 420 13.52 -2.27 -6.00
CA SER A 420 13.46 -2.31 -7.46
C SER A 420 14.80 -2.66 -8.10
N GLU A 421 15.88 -2.00 -7.66
CA GLU A 421 17.23 -2.22 -8.16
C GLU A 421 17.68 -3.66 -7.88
N PHE A 422 17.52 -4.13 -6.64
CA PHE A 422 17.89 -5.50 -6.25
C PHE A 422 17.10 -6.55 -7.04
N ALA A 423 15.79 -6.37 -7.20
CA ALA A 423 14.95 -7.30 -7.95
C ALA A 423 15.39 -7.40 -9.42
N LYS A 424 15.67 -6.28 -10.07
CA LYS A 424 16.16 -6.22 -11.46
C LYS A 424 17.56 -6.83 -11.61
N GLU A 425 18.47 -6.49 -10.71
CA GLU A 425 19.86 -6.95 -10.77
C GLU A 425 19.98 -8.47 -10.67
N HIS A 426 19.18 -9.07 -9.76
CA HIS A 426 19.26 -10.51 -9.49
C HIS A 426 18.20 -11.34 -10.21
N GLY A 427 17.26 -10.72 -10.95
CA GLY A 427 16.21 -11.42 -11.68
C GLY A 427 15.16 -12.09 -10.78
N VAL A 428 14.90 -11.54 -9.59
CA VAL A 428 14.04 -12.14 -8.56
C VAL A 428 12.89 -11.21 -8.18
N TYR A 429 11.83 -11.80 -7.59
CA TYR A 429 10.80 -11.03 -6.92
C TYR A 429 11.22 -10.76 -5.47
N VAL A 430 11.05 -9.52 -5.01
CA VAL A 430 11.38 -9.11 -3.63
C VAL A 430 10.13 -8.63 -2.92
N VAL A 431 9.73 -9.32 -1.87
CA VAL A 431 8.68 -8.91 -0.94
C VAL A 431 9.35 -8.29 0.28
N LEU A 432 9.63 -6.99 0.24
CA LEU A 432 10.18 -6.25 1.37
C LEU A 432 9.08 -6.03 2.40
N LYS A 433 9.15 -6.80 3.49
CA LYS A 433 8.18 -6.76 4.59
C LYS A 433 8.31 -5.45 5.37
N GLY A 434 7.20 -4.74 5.51
CA GLY A 434 7.13 -3.45 6.19
C GLY A 434 5.74 -2.85 6.07
N GLN A 435 5.63 -1.57 6.38
CA GLN A 435 4.39 -0.82 6.19
C GLN A 435 4.69 0.45 5.38
N PRO A 436 4.26 0.46 4.09
CA PRO A 436 3.62 -0.62 3.34
C PRO A 436 4.55 -1.81 3.08
N THR A 437 3.99 -2.99 2.79
CA THR A 437 4.76 -4.07 2.17
C THR A 437 4.99 -3.75 0.70
N ILE A 438 6.24 -3.89 0.25
CA ILE A 438 6.66 -3.57 -1.12
C ILE A 438 6.95 -4.87 -1.87
N LEU A 439 6.22 -5.14 -2.95
CA LEU A 439 6.60 -6.15 -3.93
C LEU A 439 7.33 -5.49 -5.09
N ALA A 440 8.61 -5.81 -5.27
CA ALA A 440 9.39 -5.42 -6.43
C ALA A 440 9.56 -6.61 -7.38
N THR A 441 9.30 -6.39 -8.67
CA THR A 441 9.44 -7.40 -9.71
C THR A 441 10.74 -7.21 -10.51
N PRO A 442 11.32 -8.26 -11.11
CA PRO A 442 12.51 -8.14 -11.96
C PRO A 442 12.27 -7.31 -13.22
N PHE A 443 11.01 -7.04 -13.56
CA PHE A 443 10.59 -6.27 -14.74
C PHE A 443 10.34 -4.78 -14.44
N GLY A 444 10.58 -4.32 -13.20
CA GLY A 444 10.45 -2.92 -12.81
C GLY A 444 9.05 -2.49 -12.38
N LYS A 445 8.11 -3.41 -12.17
CA LYS A 445 6.83 -3.11 -11.55
C LYS A 445 6.94 -3.21 -10.03
N ILE A 446 6.33 -2.26 -9.33
CA ILE A 446 6.31 -2.18 -7.87
C ILE A 446 4.86 -2.14 -7.39
N TYR A 447 4.55 -2.94 -6.39
CA TYR A 447 3.24 -2.96 -5.75
C TYR A 447 3.38 -2.63 -4.27
N LEU A 448 2.54 -1.73 -3.78
CA LEU A 448 2.49 -1.31 -2.38
C LEU A 448 1.21 -1.85 -1.74
N THR A 449 1.32 -2.63 -0.68
CA THR A 449 0.19 -3.14 0.10
C THR A 449 0.14 -2.42 1.44
N THR A 450 -0.97 -1.74 1.74
CA THR A 450 -1.16 -0.92 2.94
C THR A 450 -2.09 -1.54 3.99
N THR A 451 -2.68 -2.70 3.70
CA THR A 451 -3.43 -3.51 4.69
C THR A 451 -2.49 -4.14 5.70
N GLY A 452 -3.04 -4.59 6.80
CA GLY A 452 -2.28 -5.07 7.96
C GLY A 452 -2.16 -4.00 9.04
N ASN A 453 -1.76 -4.41 10.22
CA ASN A 453 -1.71 -3.55 11.40
C ASN A 453 -0.42 -3.76 12.20
N PRO A 454 -0.03 -2.82 13.10
CA PRO A 454 1.22 -2.88 13.85
C PRO A 454 1.35 -4.12 14.76
N TYR A 455 0.24 -4.72 15.18
CA TYR A 455 0.25 -5.91 16.05
C TYR A 455 0.69 -7.18 15.31
N MET A 456 0.78 -7.15 13.98
CA MET A 456 1.42 -8.20 13.18
C MET A 456 2.95 -8.25 13.35
N GLY A 457 3.55 -7.33 14.09
CA GLY A 457 4.98 -7.32 14.44
C GLY A 457 5.39 -8.43 15.43
N THR A 458 4.94 -9.66 15.20
CA THR A 458 5.16 -10.83 16.06
C THR A 458 5.93 -11.92 15.30
N GLY A 459 6.83 -12.63 15.98
CA GLY A 459 7.58 -13.75 15.39
C GLY A 459 6.64 -14.82 14.81
N GLY A 460 6.94 -15.31 13.62
CA GLY A 460 6.13 -16.30 12.91
C GLY A 460 5.19 -15.73 11.83
N MET A 461 4.93 -14.43 11.81
CA MET A 461 4.08 -13.80 10.77
C MET A 461 4.69 -13.95 9.38
N GLY A 462 6.01 -13.76 9.26
CA GLY A 462 6.74 -13.97 8.00
C GLY A 462 6.68 -15.41 7.51
N ASP A 463 6.80 -16.38 8.43
CA ASP A 463 6.72 -17.81 8.09
C ASP A 463 5.36 -18.16 7.48
N VAL A 464 4.26 -17.63 8.07
CA VAL A 464 2.90 -17.81 7.51
C VAL A 464 2.82 -17.22 6.11
N LEU A 465 3.33 -16.00 5.89
CA LEU A 465 3.34 -15.33 4.57
C LEU A 465 4.11 -16.16 3.54
N ALA A 466 5.30 -16.68 3.89
CA ALA A 466 6.10 -17.49 2.98
C ALA A 466 5.35 -18.75 2.52
N GLY A 467 4.62 -19.40 3.43
CA GLY A 467 3.75 -20.54 3.10
C GLY A 467 2.59 -20.17 2.18
N ILE A 468 1.93 -19.03 2.41
CA ILE A 468 0.84 -18.55 1.55
C ILE A 468 1.37 -18.26 0.13
N ILE A 469 2.52 -17.57 0.00
CA ILE A 469 3.15 -17.33 -1.31
C ILE A 469 3.42 -18.64 -2.01
N GLY A 470 4.00 -19.63 -1.32
CA GLY A 470 4.27 -20.95 -1.88
C GLY A 470 3.01 -21.64 -2.40
N SER A 471 1.89 -21.51 -1.70
CA SER A 471 0.60 -22.09 -2.12
C SER A 471 0.00 -21.34 -3.32
N MET A 472 0.01 -20.03 -3.31
CA MET A 472 -0.57 -19.21 -4.38
C MET A 472 0.17 -19.37 -5.70
N LEU A 473 1.50 -19.48 -5.68
CA LEU A 473 2.31 -19.76 -6.88
C LEU A 473 1.95 -21.06 -7.60
N ASN A 474 1.39 -22.04 -6.88
CA ASN A 474 0.93 -23.29 -7.50
C ASN A 474 -0.52 -23.22 -8.04
N GLN A 475 -1.27 -22.17 -7.68
CA GLN A 475 -2.70 -22.06 -7.98
C GLN A 475 -3.02 -20.98 -9.01
N GLU A 476 -2.16 -19.98 -9.14
CA GLU A 476 -2.31 -18.84 -10.04
C GLU A 476 -1.32 -18.95 -11.20
N GLN A 477 -1.78 -18.67 -12.42
CA GLN A 477 -0.91 -18.72 -13.61
C GLN A 477 0.04 -17.52 -13.68
N ASP A 478 -0.39 -16.34 -13.19
CA ASP A 478 0.47 -15.15 -13.11
C ASP A 478 1.17 -15.08 -11.76
N PRO A 479 2.49 -15.33 -11.70
CA PRO A 479 3.24 -15.27 -10.45
C PRO A 479 3.15 -13.91 -9.73
N MET A 480 3.04 -12.84 -10.49
CA MET A 480 2.90 -11.49 -9.92
C MET A 480 1.55 -11.34 -9.19
N ASN A 481 0.45 -11.82 -9.79
CA ASN A 481 -0.85 -11.85 -9.14
C ASN A 481 -0.83 -12.77 -7.92
N ALA A 482 -0.23 -13.96 -8.03
CA ALA A 482 -0.09 -14.92 -6.92
C ALA A 482 0.54 -14.29 -5.68
N ILE A 483 1.67 -13.57 -5.86
CA ILE A 483 2.38 -12.92 -4.76
C ILE A 483 1.56 -11.76 -4.19
N ASN A 484 0.93 -10.93 -5.03
CA ASN A 484 0.08 -9.82 -4.58
C ASN A 484 -1.14 -10.31 -3.78
N VAL A 485 -1.79 -11.37 -4.24
CA VAL A 485 -2.89 -12.03 -3.52
C VAL A 485 -2.41 -12.54 -2.16
N ALA A 486 -1.25 -13.23 -2.11
CA ALA A 486 -0.69 -13.75 -0.86
C ALA A 486 -0.41 -12.64 0.16
N ILE A 487 0.24 -11.54 -0.26
CA ILE A 487 0.54 -10.39 0.60
C ILE A 487 -0.74 -9.76 1.13
N TYR A 488 -1.71 -9.51 0.25
CA TYR A 488 -2.99 -8.92 0.64
C TYR A 488 -3.78 -9.84 1.57
N ALA A 489 -3.88 -11.13 1.25
CA ALA A 489 -4.63 -12.08 2.07
C ALA A 489 -4.03 -12.22 3.48
N HIS A 490 -2.70 -12.28 3.58
CA HIS A 490 -2.00 -12.33 4.86
C HIS A 490 -2.25 -11.08 5.71
N SER A 491 -2.03 -9.90 5.12
CA SER A 491 -2.20 -8.63 5.84
C SER A 491 -3.65 -8.37 6.24
N ARG A 492 -4.62 -8.64 5.35
CA ARG A 492 -6.05 -8.50 5.64
C ARG A 492 -6.54 -9.51 6.68
N ALA A 493 -6.02 -10.74 6.67
CA ALA A 493 -6.29 -11.72 7.71
C ALA A 493 -5.78 -11.25 9.09
N GLY A 494 -4.67 -10.50 9.11
CA GLY A 494 -4.15 -9.84 10.30
C GLY A 494 -5.10 -8.77 10.84
N ASP A 495 -5.73 -7.96 9.96
CA ASP A 495 -6.75 -6.98 10.37
C ASP A 495 -7.98 -7.68 10.97
N ILE A 496 -8.47 -8.74 10.31
CA ILE A 496 -9.58 -9.54 10.84
C ILE A 496 -9.21 -10.21 12.18
N ALA A 497 -7.95 -10.63 12.35
CA ALA A 497 -7.49 -11.20 13.61
C ALA A 497 -7.48 -10.16 14.75
N LEU A 498 -7.11 -8.92 14.45
CA LEU A 498 -7.18 -7.81 15.39
C LEU A 498 -8.64 -7.53 15.82
N ASP A 499 -9.56 -7.51 14.86
CA ASP A 499 -10.99 -7.27 15.13
C ASP A 499 -11.61 -8.41 15.97
N ASP A 500 -11.25 -9.67 15.67
CA ASP A 500 -11.84 -10.85 16.34
C ASP A 500 -11.19 -11.16 17.71
N CYS A 501 -9.89 -10.96 17.85
CA CYS A 501 -9.09 -11.44 18.99
C CYS A 501 -8.48 -10.31 19.84
N GLY A 502 -8.49 -9.08 19.33
CA GLY A 502 -7.76 -7.95 19.94
C GLY A 502 -6.25 -8.00 19.69
N PRO A 503 -5.47 -7.07 20.29
CA PRO A 503 -4.05 -6.85 19.97
C PRO A 503 -3.09 -8.00 20.34
N GLY A 504 -3.56 -9.05 21.00
CA GLY A 504 -2.77 -10.22 21.40
C GLY A 504 -2.86 -11.40 20.43
N PHE A 505 -3.40 -11.23 19.23
CA PHE A 505 -3.53 -12.31 18.25
C PHE A 505 -2.17 -12.86 17.79
N THR A 506 -2.16 -14.13 17.42
CA THR A 506 -0.98 -14.91 17.06
C THR A 506 -0.90 -15.19 15.56
N PRO A 507 0.27 -15.59 15.00
CA PRO A 507 0.39 -16.03 13.61
C PRO A 507 -0.57 -17.17 13.23
N THR A 508 -0.85 -18.08 14.16
CA THR A 508 -1.81 -19.18 13.94
C THR A 508 -3.22 -18.62 13.70
N GLU A 509 -3.63 -17.60 14.46
CA GLU A 509 -4.94 -16.96 14.29
C GLU A 509 -5.04 -16.20 12.97
N VAL A 510 -3.95 -15.58 12.50
CA VAL A 510 -3.89 -15.00 11.16
C VAL A 510 -4.06 -16.09 10.11
N ALA A 511 -3.30 -17.19 10.19
CA ALA A 511 -3.40 -18.29 9.25
C ALA A 511 -4.83 -18.85 9.15
N GLN A 512 -5.52 -18.99 10.29
CA GLN A 512 -6.91 -19.49 10.33
C GLN A 512 -7.92 -18.56 9.62
N ARG A 513 -7.59 -17.31 9.38
CA ARG A 513 -8.46 -16.30 8.74
C ARG A 513 -8.20 -16.10 7.26
N ILE A 514 -7.13 -16.69 6.71
CA ILE A 514 -6.80 -16.59 5.28
C ILE A 514 -7.99 -17.02 4.40
N GLY A 515 -8.64 -18.14 4.74
CA GLY A 515 -9.80 -18.65 4.01
C GLY A 515 -11.03 -17.73 4.07
N ARG A 516 -11.07 -16.70 4.93
CA ARG A 516 -12.14 -15.67 4.93
C ARG A 516 -11.88 -14.53 3.95
N VAL A 517 -10.61 -14.34 3.58
CA VAL A 517 -10.18 -13.27 2.66
C VAL A 517 -10.20 -13.76 1.21
N LEU A 518 -9.62 -14.91 0.94
CA LEU A 518 -9.50 -15.45 -0.42
C LEU A 518 -10.83 -15.58 -1.19
N PRO A 519 -11.92 -16.11 -0.63
CA PRO A 519 -13.21 -16.19 -1.33
C PRO A 519 -13.82 -14.83 -1.67
N SER A 520 -13.53 -13.79 -0.89
CA SER A 520 -14.02 -12.43 -1.18
C SER A 520 -13.33 -11.80 -2.39
N MET A 521 -12.19 -12.36 -2.81
CA MET A 521 -11.41 -11.93 -3.98
C MET A 521 -11.77 -12.72 -5.25
N ASP A 522 -12.51 -13.82 -5.11
CA ASP A 522 -12.88 -14.74 -6.21
C ASP A 522 -13.78 -14.14 -7.28
N GLY A 523 -14.21 -12.90 -7.16
CA GLY A 523 -15.17 -12.34 -8.11
C GLY A 523 -16.41 -13.23 -8.31
N TYR A 524 -16.86 -13.96 -7.27
CA TYR A 524 -18.02 -14.83 -7.32
C TYR A 524 -19.19 -14.05 -7.89
N VAL A 525 -19.46 -14.26 -9.16
CA VAL A 525 -20.78 -14.00 -9.71
C VAL A 525 -21.71 -14.84 -8.86
N ARG A 526 -22.44 -14.21 -7.93
CA ARG A 526 -23.59 -14.83 -7.30
C ARG A 526 -24.46 -15.29 -8.45
N MET A 527 -24.43 -16.58 -8.77
CA MET A 527 -25.47 -17.15 -9.60
C MET A 527 -26.75 -16.94 -8.81
N ILE A 528 -27.52 -15.96 -9.22
CA ILE A 528 -28.89 -15.79 -8.74
C ILE A 528 -29.58 -17.08 -9.19
N PRO A 529 -30.12 -17.89 -8.27
CA PRO A 529 -30.94 -19.04 -8.67
C PRO A 529 -32.06 -18.49 -9.54
N LEU A 530 -32.20 -19.01 -10.75
CA LEU A 530 -33.34 -18.76 -11.64
C LEU A 530 -34.63 -19.14 -10.95
#